data_8425dbce814aff1dedca347d3cedac7c
#
_entry.id   8425dbce814aff1dedca347d3cedac7c
#
_cell.length_a   1.000
_cell.length_b   1.000
_cell.length_c   1.000
_cell.angle_alpha   90.00
_cell.angle_beta   90.00
_cell.angle_gamma   90.00
#
_symmetry.space_group_name_H-M   'P 1'
#
loop_
_entity.id
_entity.type
_entity.pdbx_description
1 polymer ?
#
loop_
_entity_poly.entity_id
_entity_poly.type
_entity_poly.pdbx_seq_one_letter_code
_entity_poly.pdbx_strand_id
1 'polypeptide(L)'
;MAKGKFERTKPHVNVGTIGHVDHGKTTLTAAITTVLSKKYGGEAKAYDQIDAAPEEKARGITINTAHVEYESEKRHYAHVDCPGHADYVKNMITGAAQMDGAILVVSAADGPMPQTREHILLARQVGVPYIIVFMNKADMVDDKELLELVEMEVRELLSKYDFPGDDTPIIIGSALKAMEGDKGEMGEGAILKLAEALDSYIPEPKRALDGTFLMPVEDVFSISGRGTVVTGRVERGIIKVGEEIEIVGLKATQKTVCTGVEMFRKLLDQGQAGDNVGILLRGTKREEVERGQVLAKPASITPHTKFTAEIYVLSKDEGGRHTPFFQGYRPQFYFRTTDVTGSITLPEGTEMVMPGDNISITVTLIQPIAMEEGLRFAIREGGRTVGAGVVAKIIE
;
A
#
# COMPACT_ATOMS: atom_id res chain seq x y z
N MET A 1 21.23 12.54 -20.92
CA MET A 1 21.44 11.10 -21.21
C MET A 1 20.10 10.51 -21.63
N ALA A 2 20.08 9.64 -22.67
CA ALA A 2 18.86 8.93 -23.03
C ALA A 2 18.49 7.95 -21.91
N LYS A 3 17.20 7.94 -21.51
CA LYS A 3 16.71 6.97 -20.52
C LYS A 3 16.79 5.56 -21.12
N GLY A 4 17.29 4.59 -20.33
CA GLY A 4 17.28 3.18 -20.72
C GLY A 4 15.86 2.66 -20.87
N LYS A 5 15.70 1.59 -21.66
CA LYS A 5 14.43 0.85 -21.79
C LYS A 5 14.37 -0.20 -20.68
N PHE A 6 13.17 -0.36 -20.07
CA PHE A 6 12.92 -1.43 -19.11
C PHE A 6 12.71 -2.75 -19.86
N GLU A 7 13.45 -3.78 -19.46
CA GLU A 7 13.31 -5.14 -20.01
C GLU A 7 12.67 -6.05 -18.96
N ARG A 8 11.60 -6.74 -19.34
CA ARG A 8 10.88 -7.69 -18.47
C ARG A 8 11.53 -9.07 -18.53
N THR A 9 12.63 -9.23 -17.78
CA THR A 9 13.41 -10.48 -17.77
C THR A 9 12.95 -11.47 -16.70
N LYS A 10 12.27 -10.98 -15.65
CA LYS A 10 11.79 -11.76 -14.51
C LYS A 10 10.34 -11.41 -14.16
N PRO A 11 9.59 -12.33 -13.52
CA PRO A 11 8.27 -12.00 -12.97
C PRO A 11 8.34 -10.81 -12.02
N HIS A 12 7.37 -9.90 -12.10
CA HIS A 12 7.30 -8.69 -11.30
C HIS A 12 6.34 -8.86 -10.12
N VAL A 13 6.81 -8.55 -8.91
CA VAL A 13 6.04 -8.64 -7.67
C VAL A 13 6.16 -7.33 -6.89
N ASN A 14 5.03 -6.83 -6.39
CA ASN A 14 4.99 -5.64 -5.54
C ASN A 14 4.97 -6.05 -4.08
N VAL A 15 5.93 -5.59 -3.32
CA VAL A 15 6.01 -5.79 -1.88
C VAL A 15 6.17 -4.45 -1.16
N GLY A 16 6.15 -4.45 0.14
CA GLY A 16 6.47 -3.24 0.90
C GLY A 16 6.57 -3.52 2.38
N THR A 17 7.12 -2.55 3.10
CA THR A 17 7.31 -2.59 4.55
C THR A 17 6.16 -1.89 5.27
N ILE A 18 5.58 -2.57 6.24
CA ILE A 18 4.56 -2.07 7.17
C ILE A 18 4.99 -2.34 8.61
N GLY A 19 4.40 -1.66 9.57
CA GLY A 19 4.69 -1.85 11.00
C GLY A 19 4.83 -0.54 11.75
N HIS A 20 5.10 -0.64 13.04
CA HIS A 20 5.16 0.51 13.94
C HIS A 20 6.29 1.49 13.58
N VAL A 21 6.13 2.77 13.99
CA VAL A 21 7.20 3.76 13.91
C VAL A 21 8.43 3.28 14.70
N ASP A 22 9.63 3.63 14.25
CA ASP A 22 10.91 3.25 14.87
C ASP A 22 11.26 1.75 14.92
N HIS A 23 10.44 0.86 14.33
CA HIS A 23 10.79 -0.56 14.19
C HIS A 23 11.81 -0.86 13.08
N GLY A 24 12.22 0.17 12.30
CA GLY A 24 13.29 0.08 11.32
C GLY A 24 12.87 -0.34 9.92
N LYS A 25 11.67 0.02 9.47
CA LYS A 25 11.16 -0.26 8.11
C LYS A 25 12.06 0.29 7.03
N THR A 26 12.35 1.59 7.08
CA THR A 26 13.21 2.27 6.10
C THR A 26 14.65 1.76 6.14
N THR A 27 15.17 1.46 7.34
CA THR A 27 16.49 0.82 7.49
C THR A 27 16.51 -0.56 6.84
N LEU A 28 15.44 -1.35 7.01
CA LEU A 28 15.32 -2.65 6.35
C LEU A 28 15.23 -2.51 4.82
N THR A 29 14.47 -1.54 4.33
CA THR A 29 14.36 -1.25 2.89
C THR A 29 15.74 -0.88 2.32
N ALA A 30 16.51 -0.04 3.00
CA ALA A 30 17.89 0.29 2.62
C ALA A 30 18.80 -0.95 2.64
N ALA A 31 18.70 -1.79 3.67
CA ALA A 31 19.47 -3.02 3.79
C ALA A 31 19.17 -4.01 2.65
N ILE A 32 17.90 -4.19 2.30
CA ILE A 32 17.50 -5.06 1.19
C ILE A 32 18.11 -4.58 -0.11
N THR A 33 17.95 -3.30 -0.47
CA THR A 33 18.54 -2.77 -1.71
C THR A 33 20.06 -2.89 -1.73
N THR A 34 20.71 -2.66 -0.60
CA THR A 34 22.18 -2.74 -0.48
C THR A 34 22.70 -4.17 -0.64
N VAL A 35 22.10 -5.13 0.06
CA VAL A 35 22.55 -6.54 0.02
C VAL A 35 22.23 -7.18 -1.32
N LEU A 36 21.01 -6.99 -1.84
CA LEU A 36 20.59 -7.63 -3.08
C LEU A 36 21.26 -7.01 -4.31
N SER A 37 21.56 -5.70 -4.32
CA SER A 37 22.29 -5.07 -5.41
C SER A 37 23.71 -5.61 -5.56
N LYS A 38 24.38 -5.94 -4.45
CA LYS A 38 25.71 -6.57 -4.47
C LYS A 38 25.69 -7.96 -5.11
N LYS A 39 24.60 -8.71 -4.92
CA LYS A 39 24.49 -10.11 -5.36
C LYS A 39 23.87 -10.25 -6.74
N TYR A 40 22.85 -9.47 -7.05
CA TYR A 40 22.02 -9.62 -8.25
C TYR A 40 22.04 -8.40 -9.18
N GLY A 41 22.79 -7.37 -8.82
CA GLY A 41 22.79 -6.09 -9.55
C GLY A 41 21.66 -5.16 -9.13
N GLY A 42 21.63 -3.98 -9.73
CA GLY A 42 20.70 -2.92 -9.39
C GLY A 42 21.35 -1.79 -8.61
N GLU A 43 20.54 -0.88 -8.09
CA GLU A 43 20.99 0.31 -7.37
C GLU A 43 20.70 0.17 -5.88
N ALA A 44 21.74 0.28 -5.05
CA ALA A 44 21.57 0.41 -3.61
C ALA A 44 21.01 1.80 -3.26
N LYS A 45 20.06 1.85 -2.35
CA LYS A 45 19.49 3.10 -1.81
C LYS A 45 19.86 3.24 -0.34
N ALA A 46 20.49 4.35 -0.01
CA ALA A 46 20.76 4.70 1.38
C ALA A 46 19.48 5.21 2.07
N TYR A 47 19.46 5.18 3.39
CA TYR A 47 18.32 5.63 4.21
C TYR A 47 17.84 7.05 3.82
N ASP A 48 18.77 7.99 3.71
CA ASP A 48 18.51 9.39 3.37
C ASP A 48 18.10 9.65 1.91
N GLN A 49 18.21 8.63 1.07
CA GLN A 49 17.71 8.62 -0.31
C GLN A 49 16.28 8.07 -0.39
N ILE A 50 15.87 7.26 0.58
CA ILE A 50 14.50 6.74 0.72
C ILE A 50 13.65 7.81 1.39
N ASP A 51 13.99 8.23 2.60
CA ASP A 51 13.38 9.38 3.30
C ASP A 51 14.05 10.68 2.83
N ALA A 52 13.72 11.10 1.61
CA ALA A 52 14.44 12.17 0.93
C ALA A 52 13.90 13.56 1.22
N ALA A 53 12.62 13.68 1.65
CA ALA A 53 11.97 14.96 1.91
C ALA A 53 12.60 15.70 3.10
N PRO A 54 12.74 17.04 3.05
CA PRO A 54 13.33 17.82 4.14
C PRO A 54 12.62 17.60 5.48
N GLU A 55 11.30 17.43 5.47
CA GLU A 55 10.50 17.21 6.68
C GLU A 55 10.75 15.81 7.27
N GLU A 56 10.90 14.78 6.43
CA GLU A 56 11.27 13.42 6.85
C GLU A 56 12.62 13.39 7.52
N LYS A 57 13.61 14.06 6.91
CA LYS A 57 14.96 14.19 7.47
C LYS A 57 14.98 14.96 8.79
N ALA A 58 14.18 16.02 8.90
CA ALA A 58 14.12 16.85 10.12
C ALA A 58 13.46 16.11 11.29
N ARG A 59 12.48 15.26 11.01
CA ARG A 59 11.73 14.50 12.04
C ARG A 59 12.28 13.10 12.29
N GLY A 60 13.08 12.55 11.37
CA GLY A 60 13.59 11.17 11.42
C GLY A 60 12.51 10.12 11.25
N ILE A 61 11.40 10.44 10.57
CA ILE A 61 10.27 9.53 10.31
C ILE A 61 9.83 9.61 8.86
N THR A 62 9.40 8.48 8.32
CA THR A 62 8.80 8.40 6.99
C THR A 62 7.40 9.03 7.00
N ILE A 63 7.15 9.95 6.09
CA ILE A 63 5.87 10.65 5.93
C ILE A 63 5.15 10.15 4.68
N ASN A 64 5.85 10.13 3.55
CA ASN A 64 5.34 9.69 2.27
C ASN A 64 5.80 8.28 1.96
N THR A 65 5.07 7.58 1.09
CA THR A 65 5.53 6.31 0.54
C THR A 65 6.74 6.53 -0.36
N ALA A 66 7.78 5.72 -0.19
CA ALA A 66 8.93 5.71 -1.08
C ALA A 66 8.96 4.42 -1.90
N HIS A 67 9.33 4.54 -3.17
CA HIS A 67 9.39 3.40 -4.08
C HIS A 67 10.84 3.09 -4.44
N VAL A 68 11.25 1.84 -4.24
CA VAL A 68 12.55 1.31 -4.65
C VAL A 68 12.36 0.03 -5.45
N GLU A 69 13.37 -0.34 -6.24
CA GLU A 69 13.40 -1.62 -6.97
C GLU A 69 14.62 -2.44 -6.57
N TYR A 70 14.47 -3.74 -6.60
CA TYR A 70 15.58 -4.69 -6.47
C TYR A 70 15.21 -6.03 -7.10
N GLU A 71 16.21 -6.85 -7.30
CA GLU A 71 16.04 -8.20 -7.83
C GLU A 71 16.48 -9.26 -6.82
N SER A 72 15.77 -10.39 -6.85
CA SER A 72 16.27 -11.66 -6.33
C SER A 72 16.79 -12.52 -7.47
N GLU A 73 17.18 -13.74 -7.17
CA GLU A 73 17.52 -14.71 -8.20
C GLU A 73 16.37 -14.94 -9.20
N LYS A 74 15.12 -14.97 -8.69
CA LYS A 74 13.94 -15.41 -9.45
C LYS A 74 13.04 -14.27 -9.91
N ARG A 75 13.05 -13.11 -9.24
CA ARG A 75 12.02 -12.06 -9.39
C ARG A 75 12.60 -10.65 -9.41
N HIS A 76 11.84 -9.76 -10.03
CA HIS A 76 11.97 -8.31 -9.92
C HIS A 76 10.93 -7.79 -8.93
N TYR A 77 11.37 -7.03 -7.93
CA TYR A 77 10.52 -6.46 -6.91
C TYR A 77 10.42 -4.95 -7.04
N ALA A 78 9.19 -4.43 -7.03
CA ALA A 78 8.92 -3.06 -6.65
C ALA A 78 8.56 -3.05 -5.16
N HIS A 79 9.22 -2.21 -4.39
CA HIS A 79 9.07 -2.14 -2.95
C HIS A 79 8.58 -0.76 -2.53
N VAL A 80 7.51 -0.74 -1.75
CA VAL A 80 6.92 0.48 -1.19
C VAL A 80 7.29 0.55 0.29
N ASP A 81 8.10 1.53 0.67
CA ASP A 81 8.34 1.83 2.08
C ASP A 81 7.20 2.69 2.63
N CYS A 82 6.47 2.18 3.62
CA CYS A 82 5.30 2.84 4.17
C CYS A 82 5.61 3.56 5.50
N PRO A 83 4.98 4.72 5.75
CA PRO A 83 5.10 5.39 7.04
C PRO A 83 4.54 4.52 8.17
N GLY A 84 5.14 4.63 9.35
CA GLY A 84 4.73 3.91 10.55
C GLY A 84 3.91 4.74 11.54
N HIS A 85 3.95 6.06 11.43
CA HIS A 85 3.30 6.95 12.38
C HIS A 85 1.79 7.08 12.11
N ALA A 86 0.99 7.13 13.17
CA ALA A 86 -0.47 7.19 13.10
C ALA A 86 -1.01 8.36 12.26
N ASP A 87 -0.33 9.51 12.26
CA ASP A 87 -0.74 10.68 11.49
C ASP A 87 -0.67 10.47 9.96
N TYR A 88 0.13 9.50 9.51
CA TYR A 88 0.37 9.23 8.09
C TYR A 88 -0.27 7.92 7.59
N VAL A 89 -1.21 7.37 8.35
CA VAL A 89 -1.92 6.12 8.02
C VAL A 89 -2.57 6.17 6.62
N LYS A 90 -3.01 7.33 6.17
CA LYS A 90 -3.52 7.52 4.80
C LYS A 90 -2.49 7.09 3.73
N ASN A 91 -1.23 7.49 3.91
CA ASN A 91 -0.15 7.12 3.00
C ASN A 91 0.20 5.62 3.13
N MET A 92 0.13 5.08 4.36
CA MET A 92 0.27 3.64 4.60
C MET A 92 -0.81 2.84 3.87
N ILE A 93 -2.08 3.23 3.95
CA ILE A 93 -3.19 2.56 3.25
C ILE A 93 -2.96 2.57 1.74
N THR A 94 -2.57 3.73 1.19
CA THR A 94 -2.27 3.86 -0.23
C THR A 94 -1.13 2.95 -0.68
N GLY A 95 -0.06 2.89 0.10
CA GLY A 95 1.07 1.99 -0.18
C GLY A 95 0.68 0.52 -0.08
N ALA A 96 -0.01 0.14 1.00
CA ALA A 96 -0.43 -1.24 1.22
C ALA A 96 -1.38 -1.76 0.12
N ALA A 97 -2.27 -0.92 -0.39
CA ALA A 97 -3.17 -1.29 -1.49
C ALA A 97 -2.44 -1.68 -2.79
N GLN A 98 -1.16 -1.35 -2.92
CA GLN A 98 -0.35 -1.68 -4.08
C GLN A 98 0.40 -3.03 -3.94
N MET A 99 0.40 -3.65 -2.77
CA MET A 99 1.23 -4.81 -2.45
C MET A 99 0.59 -6.14 -2.85
N ASP A 100 1.40 -7.02 -3.42
CA ASP A 100 1.09 -8.45 -3.59
C ASP A 100 1.46 -9.25 -2.34
N GLY A 101 2.32 -8.68 -1.50
CA GLY A 101 2.68 -9.17 -0.17
C GLY A 101 3.35 -8.08 0.65
N ALA A 102 3.17 -8.11 1.96
CA ALA A 102 3.77 -7.15 2.87
C ALA A 102 4.86 -7.79 3.74
N ILE A 103 5.87 -7.01 4.07
CA ILE A 103 6.87 -7.33 5.09
C ILE A 103 6.48 -6.57 6.35
N LEU A 104 5.99 -7.29 7.35
CA LEU A 104 5.71 -6.73 8.66
C LEU A 104 7.00 -6.64 9.46
N VAL A 105 7.42 -5.43 9.79
CA VAL A 105 8.63 -5.20 10.59
C VAL A 105 8.26 -4.98 12.04
N VAL A 106 8.74 -5.86 12.90
CA VAL A 106 8.52 -5.82 14.34
C VAL A 106 9.88 -5.79 15.05
N SER A 107 10.07 -4.86 15.99
CA SER A 107 11.27 -4.85 16.83
C SER A 107 11.25 -6.05 17.78
N ALA A 108 12.32 -6.83 17.79
CA ALA A 108 12.49 -7.94 18.71
C ALA A 108 12.56 -7.48 20.18
N ALA A 109 13.00 -6.24 20.41
CA ALA A 109 13.11 -5.69 21.77
C ALA A 109 11.78 -5.15 22.31
N ASP A 110 10.91 -4.63 21.43
CA ASP A 110 9.67 -3.96 21.82
C ASP A 110 8.43 -4.84 21.64
N GLY A 111 8.51 -5.84 20.74
CA GLY A 111 7.36 -6.66 20.34
C GLY A 111 6.31 -5.90 19.51
N PRO A 112 5.11 -6.48 19.34
CA PRO A 112 4.01 -5.84 18.62
C PRO A 112 3.49 -4.60 19.35
N MET A 113 3.48 -3.46 18.66
CA MET A 113 3.06 -2.16 19.17
C MET A 113 1.69 -1.75 18.55
N PRO A 114 1.05 -0.67 19.01
CA PRO A 114 -0.28 -0.29 18.53
C PRO A 114 -0.41 -0.18 17.01
N GLN A 115 0.54 0.48 16.32
CA GLN A 115 0.50 0.59 14.86
C GLN A 115 0.81 -0.75 14.17
N THR A 116 1.51 -1.69 14.80
CA THR A 116 1.67 -3.06 14.27
C THR A 116 0.31 -3.70 14.06
N ARG A 117 -0.57 -3.61 15.06
CA ARG A 117 -1.95 -4.15 14.99
C ARG A 117 -2.78 -3.43 13.94
N GLU A 118 -2.73 -2.10 13.93
CA GLU A 118 -3.47 -1.30 12.95
C GLU A 118 -3.01 -1.59 11.51
N HIS A 119 -1.71 -1.73 11.28
CA HIS A 119 -1.17 -2.02 9.95
C HIS A 119 -1.55 -3.41 9.44
N ILE A 120 -1.59 -4.44 10.30
CA ILE A 120 -2.08 -5.78 9.92
C ILE A 120 -3.55 -5.72 9.54
N LEU A 121 -4.37 -5.05 10.36
CA LEU A 121 -5.79 -4.85 10.10
C LEU A 121 -6.01 -4.14 8.76
N LEU A 122 -5.33 -3.02 8.55
CA LEU A 122 -5.46 -2.24 7.32
C LEU A 122 -4.96 -3.00 6.08
N ALA A 123 -3.85 -3.73 6.20
CA ALA A 123 -3.36 -4.60 5.13
C ALA A 123 -4.44 -5.64 4.73
N ARG A 124 -5.11 -6.23 5.72
CA ARG A 124 -6.22 -7.15 5.45
C ARG A 124 -7.37 -6.45 4.74
N GLN A 125 -7.74 -5.24 5.17
CA GLN A 125 -8.83 -4.47 4.61
C GLN A 125 -8.60 -4.04 3.16
N VAL A 126 -7.39 -3.61 2.82
CA VAL A 126 -7.04 -3.23 1.44
C VAL A 126 -6.73 -4.45 0.55
N GLY A 127 -6.78 -5.65 1.10
CA GLY A 127 -6.65 -6.89 0.36
C GLY A 127 -5.22 -7.37 0.11
N VAL A 128 -4.26 -7.00 0.94
CA VAL A 128 -2.92 -7.60 0.92
C VAL A 128 -3.04 -9.11 1.21
N PRO A 129 -2.66 -9.99 0.26
CA PRO A 129 -2.96 -11.41 0.42
C PRO A 129 -1.96 -12.17 1.30
N TYR A 130 -0.73 -11.69 1.40
CA TYR A 130 0.37 -12.37 2.11
C TYR A 130 1.14 -11.41 2.98
N ILE A 131 1.53 -11.87 4.18
CA ILE A 131 2.45 -11.18 5.08
C ILE A 131 3.63 -12.09 5.38
N ILE A 132 4.84 -11.53 5.32
CA ILE A 132 6.07 -12.12 5.85
C ILE A 132 6.53 -11.23 6.99
N VAL A 133 7.08 -11.78 8.05
CA VAL A 133 7.55 -11.02 9.20
C VAL A 133 9.07 -10.93 9.20
N PHE A 134 9.57 -9.72 9.41
CA PHE A 134 10.97 -9.48 9.75
C PHE A 134 11.06 -8.97 11.19
N MET A 135 11.54 -9.83 12.08
CA MET A 135 11.78 -9.48 13.48
C MET A 135 13.15 -8.80 13.57
N ASN A 136 13.10 -7.47 13.54
CA ASN A 136 14.26 -6.57 13.44
C ASN A 136 14.86 -6.25 14.82
N LYS A 137 16.05 -5.68 14.84
CA LYS A 137 16.81 -5.30 16.04
C LYS A 137 17.11 -6.51 16.97
N ALA A 138 17.22 -7.70 16.39
CA ALA A 138 17.50 -8.90 17.16
C ALA A 138 18.89 -8.91 17.81
N ASP A 139 19.79 -8.06 17.31
CA ASP A 139 21.11 -7.80 17.91
C ASP A 139 21.06 -7.09 19.28
N MET A 140 19.91 -6.53 19.64
CA MET A 140 19.67 -5.90 20.94
C MET A 140 19.10 -6.88 21.98
N VAL A 141 18.82 -8.12 21.61
CA VAL A 141 18.17 -9.12 22.47
C VAL A 141 19.05 -10.35 22.61
N ASP A 142 19.61 -10.55 23.79
CA ASP A 142 20.45 -11.72 24.09
C ASP A 142 19.62 -12.92 24.58
N ASP A 143 18.38 -12.69 25.00
CA ASP A 143 17.50 -13.69 25.57
C ASP A 143 16.66 -14.38 24.46
N LYS A 144 16.92 -15.66 24.26
CA LYS A 144 16.17 -16.47 23.28
C LYS A 144 14.71 -16.66 23.64
N GLU A 145 14.37 -16.73 24.92
CA GLU A 145 12.99 -16.91 25.39
C GLU A 145 12.17 -15.67 25.04
N LEU A 146 12.79 -14.48 25.12
CA LEU A 146 12.12 -13.24 24.70
C LEU A 146 11.86 -13.21 23.20
N LEU A 147 12.80 -13.67 22.38
CA LEU A 147 12.59 -13.78 20.92
C LEU A 147 11.44 -14.73 20.59
N GLU A 148 11.37 -15.90 21.25
CA GLU A 148 10.29 -16.86 21.08
C GLU A 148 8.94 -16.30 21.52
N LEU A 149 8.91 -15.54 22.61
CA LEU A 149 7.69 -14.87 23.09
C LEU A 149 7.18 -13.84 22.07
N VAL A 150 8.04 -12.97 21.56
CA VAL A 150 7.68 -11.99 20.53
C VAL A 150 7.19 -12.68 19.26
N GLU A 151 7.84 -13.75 18.84
CA GLU A 151 7.39 -14.54 17.69
C GLU A 151 5.97 -15.08 17.91
N MET A 152 5.69 -15.66 19.08
CA MET A 152 4.38 -16.19 19.41
C MET A 152 3.31 -15.11 19.42
N GLU A 153 3.57 -13.94 20.01
CA GLU A 153 2.65 -12.81 20.01
C GLU A 153 2.33 -12.30 18.58
N VAL A 154 3.33 -12.26 17.72
CA VAL A 154 3.13 -11.87 16.30
C VAL A 154 2.27 -12.89 15.57
N ARG A 155 2.50 -14.20 15.77
CA ARG A 155 1.70 -15.27 15.16
C ARG A 155 0.23 -15.22 15.61
N GLU A 156 -0.01 -15.04 16.90
CA GLU A 156 -1.37 -14.87 17.45
C GLU A 156 -2.06 -13.63 16.84
N LEU A 157 -1.33 -12.54 16.74
CA LEU A 157 -1.86 -11.29 16.18
C LEU A 157 -2.22 -11.44 14.69
N LEU A 158 -1.39 -12.11 13.89
CA LEU A 158 -1.67 -12.42 12.49
C LEU A 158 -2.92 -13.30 12.35
N SER A 159 -3.02 -14.35 13.17
CA SER A 159 -4.17 -15.26 13.17
C SER A 159 -5.46 -14.55 13.55
N LYS A 160 -5.41 -13.61 14.48
CA LYS A 160 -6.56 -12.78 14.89
C LYS A 160 -7.14 -11.98 13.72
N TYR A 161 -6.32 -11.57 12.75
CA TYR A 161 -6.72 -10.81 11.56
C TYR A 161 -6.79 -11.65 10.30
N ASP A 162 -7.04 -12.95 10.42
CA ASP A 162 -7.25 -13.90 9.32
C ASP A 162 -6.05 -14.08 8.39
N PHE A 163 -4.84 -13.87 8.88
CA PHE A 163 -3.62 -14.32 8.21
C PHE A 163 -3.18 -15.67 8.82
N PRO A 164 -2.52 -16.56 8.04
CA PRO A 164 -2.09 -17.86 8.54
C PRO A 164 -0.86 -17.72 9.47
N GLY A 165 -1.08 -17.29 10.72
CA GLY A 165 -0.01 -16.95 11.66
C GLY A 165 0.99 -18.09 11.89
N ASP A 166 0.53 -19.36 11.95
CA ASP A 166 1.40 -20.52 12.17
C ASP A 166 2.31 -20.80 10.96
N ASP A 167 1.81 -20.56 9.74
CA ASP A 167 2.55 -20.84 8.49
C ASP A 167 3.34 -19.64 7.97
N THR A 168 3.14 -18.46 8.57
CA THR A 168 3.83 -17.23 8.15
C THR A 168 5.34 -17.31 8.40
N PRO A 169 6.19 -17.10 7.39
CA PRO A 169 7.63 -17.00 7.59
C PRO A 169 8.00 -15.84 8.52
N ILE A 170 8.80 -16.11 9.53
CA ILE A 170 9.38 -15.08 10.41
C ILE A 170 10.90 -15.18 10.31
N ILE A 171 11.51 -14.10 9.83
CA ILE A 171 12.95 -13.95 9.72
C ILE A 171 13.44 -13.09 10.88
N ILE A 172 14.41 -13.58 11.63
CA ILE A 172 15.02 -12.86 12.75
C ILE A 172 16.35 -12.27 12.28
N GLY A 173 16.54 -10.97 12.48
CA GLY A 173 17.75 -10.31 12.05
C GLY A 173 17.89 -8.86 12.53
N SER A 174 18.91 -8.20 12.01
CA SER A 174 19.18 -6.78 12.24
C SER A 174 19.49 -6.10 10.92
N ALA A 175 18.58 -5.21 10.50
CA ALA A 175 18.78 -4.40 9.31
C ALA A 175 20.01 -3.50 9.45
N LEU A 176 20.28 -2.97 10.64
CA LEU A 176 21.45 -2.15 10.93
C LEU A 176 22.75 -2.93 10.70
N LYS A 177 22.85 -4.14 11.26
CA LYS A 177 24.02 -5.04 11.04
C LYS A 177 24.24 -5.33 9.58
N ALA A 178 23.18 -5.57 8.82
CA ALA A 178 23.29 -5.78 7.36
C ALA A 178 23.81 -4.52 6.66
N MET A 179 23.40 -3.32 7.05
CA MET A 179 23.89 -2.05 6.52
C MET A 179 25.37 -1.81 6.87
N GLU A 180 25.80 -2.24 8.03
CA GLU A 180 27.21 -2.18 8.49
C GLU A 180 28.11 -3.23 7.78
N GLY A 181 27.53 -4.10 6.96
CA GLY A 181 28.24 -5.12 6.20
C GLY A 181 28.55 -6.40 6.99
N ASP A 182 27.85 -6.63 8.09
CA ASP A 182 27.93 -7.91 8.82
C ASP A 182 27.40 -9.05 7.93
N LYS A 183 28.27 -10.00 7.61
CA LYS A 183 27.96 -11.18 6.79
C LYS A 183 27.36 -12.33 7.58
N GLY A 184 27.18 -12.15 8.89
CA GLY A 184 26.60 -13.16 9.77
C GLY A 184 25.11 -13.41 9.52
N GLU A 185 24.57 -14.37 10.27
CA GLU A 185 23.16 -14.78 10.14
C GLU A 185 22.17 -13.69 10.47
N MET A 186 22.50 -12.77 11.39
CA MET A 186 21.64 -11.63 11.77
C MET A 186 21.76 -10.45 10.82
N GLY A 187 22.87 -10.30 10.08
CA GLY A 187 23.12 -9.23 9.13
C GLY A 187 22.69 -9.59 7.71
N GLU A 188 23.65 -9.65 6.78
CA GLU A 188 23.38 -9.98 5.36
C GLU A 188 22.67 -11.33 5.20
N GLY A 189 22.98 -12.32 6.06
CA GLY A 189 22.33 -13.64 6.07
C GLY A 189 20.82 -13.56 6.28
N ALA A 190 20.35 -12.70 7.19
CA ALA A 190 18.92 -12.48 7.42
C ALA A 190 18.23 -11.82 6.22
N ILE A 191 18.87 -10.87 5.55
CA ILE A 191 18.34 -10.23 4.34
C ILE A 191 18.22 -11.25 3.20
N LEU A 192 19.19 -12.13 3.02
CA LEU A 192 19.12 -13.20 2.01
C LEU A 192 18.00 -14.20 2.32
N LYS A 193 17.80 -14.58 3.60
CA LYS A 193 16.68 -15.42 4.03
C LYS A 193 15.34 -14.74 3.76
N LEU A 194 15.25 -13.42 3.99
CA LEU A 194 14.05 -12.65 3.66
C LEU A 194 13.75 -12.69 2.16
N ALA A 195 14.75 -12.48 1.32
CA ALA A 195 14.60 -12.55 -0.14
C ALA A 195 14.14 -13.94 -0.61
N GLU A 196 14.68 -15.01 -0.03
CA GLU A 196 14.26 -16.38 -0.30
C GLU A 196 12.82 -16.63 0.13
N ALA A 197 12.41 -16.11 1.29
CA ALA A 197 11.03 -16.20 1.77
C ALA A 197 10.06 -15.43 0.86
N LEU A 198 10.44 -14.26 0.37
CA LEU A 198 9.66 -13.51 -0.62
C LEU A 198 9.47 -14.32 -1.92
N ASP A 199 10.53 -14.95 -2.40
CA ASP A 199 10.50 -15.77 -3.62
C ASP A 199 9.66 -17.04 -3.49
N SER A 200 9.59 -17.64 -2.31
CA SER A 200 8.97 -18.93 -2.09
C SER A 200 7.56 -18.86 -1.51
N TYR A 201 7.30 -17.93 -0.59
CA TYR A 201 6.03 -17.82 0.12
C TYR A 201 4.97 -17.02 -0.62
N ILE A 202 5.37 -15.93 -1.30
CA ILE A 202 4.45 -15.14 -2.11
C ILE A 202 4.34 -15.80 -3.49
N PRO A 203 3.18 -16.33 -3.91
CA PRO A 203 3.02 -16.89 -5.25
C PRO A 203 3.16 -15.79 -6.32
N GLU A 204 3.43 -16.19 -7.55
CA GLU A 204 3.42 -15.26 -8.68
C GLU A 204 2.01 -14.69 -8.84
N PRO A 205 1.84 -13.35 -8.78
CA PRO A 205 0.53 -12.74 -8.79
C PRO A 205 -0.16 -12.93 -10.15
N LYS A 206 -1.41 -13.35 -10.14
CA LYS A 206 -2.25 -13.37 -11.34
C LYS A 206 -2.64 -11.93 -11.69
N ARG A 207 -2.20 -11.44 -12.83
CA ARG A 207 -2.48 -10.08 -13.29
C ARG A 207 -3.74 -10.05 -14.17
N ALA A 208 -4.63 -9.09 -13.92
CA ALA A 208 -5.83 -8.85 -14.71
C ALA A 208 -5.48 -8.09 -16.01
N LEU A 209 -4.72 -8.74 -16.92
CA LEU A 209 -4.26 -8.13 -18.17
C LEU A 209 -5.40 -7.92 -19.17
N ASP A 210 -6.38 -8.82 -19.19
CA ASP A 210 -7.53 -8.79 -20.12
C ASP A 210 -8.61 -7.78 -19.71
N GLY A 211 -8.47 -7.15 -18.54
CA GLY A 211 -9.39 -6.12 -18.07
C GLY A 211 -9.22 -4.80 -18.81
N THR A 212 -10.23 -3.92 -18.71
CA THR A 212 -10.10 -2.53 -19.15
C THR A 212 -9.12 -1.77 -18.26
N PHE A 213 -8.23 -0.97 -18.86
CA PHE A 213 -7.21 -0.22 -18.13
C PHE A 213 -7.81 0.64 -17.01
N LEU A 214 -7.23 0.53 -15.84
CA LEU A 214 -7.52 1.35 -14.66
C LEU A 214 -6.24 1.52 -13.82
N MET A 215 -5.92 2.75 -13.45
CA MET A 215 -4.82 3.09 -12.56
C MET A 215 -5.23 4.18 -11.59
N PRO A 216 -5.30 3.92 -10.28
CA PRO A 216 -5.48 4.96 -9.26
C PRO A 216 -4.29 5.94 -9.26
N VAL A 217 -4.60 7.23 -9.14
CA VAL A 217 -3.60 8.29 -9.04
C VAL A 217 -3.04 8.33 -7.62
N GLU A 218 -1.75 8.11 -7.48
CA GLU A 218 -1.02 8.20 -6.20
C GLU A 218 -0.41 9.58 -6.00
N ASP A 219 0.43 10.01 -6.96
CA ASP A 219 1.08 11.31 -6.94
C ASP A 219 1.05 12.00 -8.32
N VAL A 220 1.19 13.32 -8.30
CA VAL A 220 1.20 14.16 -9.49
C VAL A 220 2.41 15.08 -9.49
N PHE A 221 3.20 14.98 -10.53
CA PHE A 221 4.42 15.77 -10.72
C PHE A 221 4.34 16.64 -11.98
N SER A 222 4.93 17.82 -11.91
CA SER A 222 5.19 18.64 -13.09
C SER A 222 6.67 18.54 -13.45
N ILE A 223 6.96 18.06 -14.66
CA ILE A 223 8.33 17.93 -15.15
C ILE A 223 8.56 19.00 -16.20
N SER A 224 9.52 19.88 -15.92
CA SER A 224 9.90 20.96 -16.86
C SER A 224 10.24 20.40 -18.25
N GLY A 225 9.60 20.94 -19.29
CA GLY A 225 9.77 20.51 -20.68
C GLY A 225 9.08 19.20 -21.07
N ARG A 226 8.42 18.49 -20.13
CA ARG A 226 7.75 17.21 -20.41
C ARG A 226 6.24 17.22 -20.08
N GLY A 227 5.80 18.08 -19.16
CA GLY A 227 4.40 18.19 -18.74
C GLY A 227 4.08 17.50 -17.43
N THR A 228 2.83 17.13 -17.26
CA THR A 228 2.33 16.48 -16.06
C THR A 228 2.54 14.98 -16.12
N VAL A 229 3.10 14.43 -15.04
CA VAL A 229 3.28 13.00 -14.84
C VAL A 229 2.46 12.55 -13.63
N VAL A 230 1.70 11.49 -13.82
CA VAL A 230 0.88 10.86 -12.79
C VAL A 230 1.48 9.50 -12.46
N THR A 231 1.71 9.24 -11.18
CA THR A 231 2.20 7.94 -10.73
C THR A 231 1.10 7.12 -10.10
N GLY A 232 1.23 5.80 -10.17
CA GLY A 232 0.35 4.83 -9.54
C GLY A 232 0.68 3.41 -9.96
N ARG A 233 0.00 2.45 -9.32
CA ARG A 233 0.02 1.06 -9.76
C ARG A 233 -1.13 0.81 -10.71
N VAL A 234 -0.85 0.19 -11.85
CA VAL A 234 -1.90 -0.27 -12.75
C VAL A 234 -2.70 -1.39 -12.07
N GLU A 235 -3.96 -1.12 -11.78
CA GLU A 235 -4.86 -2.07 -11.09
C GLU A 235 -5.27 -3.20 -12.03
N ARG A 236 -5.62 -2.87 -13.28
CA ARG A 236 -6.01 -3.83 -14.33
C ARG A 236 -5.74 -3.29 -15.73
N GLY A 237 -5.68 -4.21 -16.68
CA GLY A 237 -5.54 -3.92 -18.11
C GLY A 237 -4.14 -3.48 -18.51
N ILE A 238 -4.05 -2.88 -19.68
CA ILE A 238 -2.82 -2.42 -20.32
C ILE A 238 -3.06 -0.99 -20.83
N ILE A 239 -2.05 -0.14 -20.70
CA ILE A 239 -1.98 1.20 -21.29
C ILE A 239 -0.78 1.30 -22.23
N LYS A 240 -0.97 1.77 -23.44
CA LYS A 240 0.08 2.00 -24.44
C LYS A 240 0.29 3.49 -24.65
N VAL A 241 1.49 3.85 -25.04
CA VAL A 241 1.78 5.20 -25.48
C VAL A 241 0.95 5.54 -26.70
N GLY A 242 0.29 6.70 -26.68
CA GLY A 242 -0.63 7.17 -27.73
C GLY A 242 -2.10 6.92 -27.46
N GLU A 243 -2.46 6.12 -26.46
CA GLU A 243 -3.87 5.82 -26.15
C GLU A 243 -4.56 6.98 -25.43
N GLU A 244 -5.83 7.20 -25.79
CA GLU A 244 -6.74 8.11 -25.07
C GLU A 244 -7.18 7.48 -23.76
N ILE A 245 -7.20 8.30 -22.71
CA ILE A 245 -7.64 7.91 -21.37
C ILE A 245 -8.51 9.02 -20.77
N GLU A 246 -9.27 8.67 -19.75
CA GLU A 246 -10.05 9.60 -18.93
C GLU A 246 -9.47 9.71 -17.52
N ILE A 247 -9.56 10.90 -16.95
CA ILE A 247 -9.29 11.21 -15.55
C ILE A 247 -10.65 11.29 -14.86
N VAL A 248 -10.94 10.35 -13.94
CA VAL A 248 -12.26 10.16 -13.37
C VAL A 248 -12.25 10.28 -11.85
N GLY A 249 -13.26 10.93 -11.29
CA GLY A 249 -13.47 11.11 -9.85
C GLY A 249 -13.11 12.51 -9.35
N LEU A 250 -13.62 12.89 -8.20
CA LEU A 250 -13.44 14.14 -7.48
C LEU A 250 -13.86 15.41 -8.25
N LYS A 251 -13.48 15.52 -9.51
CA LYS A 251 -13.76 16.60 -10.44
C LYS A 251 -14.53 16.08 -11.66
N ALA A 252 -14.92 17.00 -12.54
CA ALA A 252 -15.50 16.62 -13.83
C ALA A 252 -14.51 15.73 -14.62
N THR A 253 -15.04 14.67 -15.22
CA THR A 253 -14.25 13.74 -16.03
C THR A 253 -13.61 14.48 -17.21
N GLN A 254 -12.31 14.28 -17.40
CA GLN A 254 -11.52 14.87 -18.46
C GLN A 254 -10.88 13.81 -19.33
N LYS A 255 -10.76 14.10 -20.61
CA LYS A 255 -10.03 13.26 -21.57
C LYS A 255 -8.61 13.77 -21.76
N THR A 256 -7.68 12.86 -21.88
CA THR A 256 -6.27 13.15 -22.18
C THR A 256 -5.66 11.98 -22.96
N VAL A 257 -4.39 12.09 -23.31
CA VAL A 257 -3.65 11.05 -24.03
C VAL A 257 -2.39 10.72 -23.26
N CYS A 258 -2.13 9.41 -23.12
CA CYS A 258 -0.87 8.91 -22.60
C CYS A 258 0.25 9.14 -23.62
N THR A 259 1.20 10.04 -23.31
CA THR A 259 2.33 10.33 -24.20
C THR A 259 3.63 9.63 -23.82
N GLY A 260 3.64 8.95 -22.69
CA GLY A 260 4.79 8.18 -22.24
C GLY A 260 4.46 7.37 -21.00
N VAL A 261 5.13 6.24 -20.87
CA VAL A 261 5.06 5.36 -19.70
C VAL A 261 6.47 5.13 -19.19
N GLU A 262 6.69 5.29 -17.89
CA GLU A 262 7.97 5.10 -17.24
C GLU A 262 7.83 4.24 -15.99
N MET A 263 8.81 3.40 -15.73
CA MET A 263 8.93 2.64 -14.48
C MET A 263 10.37 2.71 -14.01
N PHE A 264 10.60 3.16 -12.76
CA PHE A 264 11.93 3.35 -12.18
C PHE A 264 12.88 4.13 -13.11
N ARG A 265 12.39 5.26 -13.67
CA ARG A 265 13.12 6.14 -14.61
C ARG A 265 13.52 5.50 -15.95
N LYS A 266 13.03 4.29 -16.24
CA LYS A 266 13.20 3.59 -17.52
C LYS A 266 11.92 3.73 -18.35
N LEU A 267 12.07 3.84 -19.68
CA LEU A 267 10.94 3.95 -20.59
C LEU A 267 10.29 2.58 -20.84
N LEU A 268 8.97 2.58 -20.97
CA LEU A 268 8.19 1.43 -21.41
C LEU A 268 7.35 1.79 -22.64
N ASP A 269 7.11 0.82 -23.51
CA ASP A 269 6.16 0.96 -24.62
C ASP A 269 4.72 0.87 -24.11
N GLN A 270 4.52 0.12 -23.02
CA GLN A 270 3.24 -0.06 -22.35
C GLN A 270 3.41 -0.33 -20.85
N GLY A 271 2.42 0.11 -20.06
CA GLY A 271 2.22 -0.30 -18.68
C GLY A 271 1.12 -1.36 -18.60
N GLN A 272 1.26 -2.31 -17.70
CA GLN A 272 0.29 -3.39 -17.51
C GLN A 272 -0.05 -3.60 -16.05
N ALA A 273 -1.17 -4.31 -15.79
CA ALA A 273 -1.61 -4.65 -14.45
C ALA A 273 -0.45 -5.15 -13.56
N GLY A 274 -0.31 -4.54 -12.40
CA GLY A 274 0.77 -4.80 -11.44
C GLY A 274 1.98 -3.88 -11.56
N ASP A 275 2.14 -3.13 -12.63
CA ASP A 275 3.25 -2.18 -12.78
C ASP A 275 3.03 -0.91 -11.96
N ASN A 276 4.07 -0.44 -11.28
CA ASN A 276 4.12 0.90 -10.71
C ASN A 276 4.73 1.84 -11.74
N VAL A 277 3.93 2.69 -12.33
CA VAL A 277 4.34 3.52 -13.47
C VAL A 277 4.07 5.00 -13.26
N GLY A 278 4.86 5.82 -13.95
CA GLY A 278 4.56 7.21 -14.22
C GLY A 278 4.01 7.35 -15.64
N ILE A 279 2.83 7.94 -15.78
CA ILE A 279 2.18 8.19 -17.07
C ILE A 279 2.25 9.69 -17.37
N LEU A 280 2.80 10.04 -18.54
CA LEU A 280 2.84 11.40 -19.04
C LEU A 280 1.50 11.71 -19.73
N LEU A 281 0.89 12.83 -19.35
CA LEU A 281 -0.40 13.28 -19.85
C LEU A 281 -0.25 14.45 -20.81
N ARG A 282 -0.92 14.39 -21.96
CA ARG A 282 -0.92 15.46 -22.96
C ARG A 282 -1.81 16.62 -22.53
N GLY A 283 -1.24 17.84 -22.48
CA GLY A 283 -2.02 19.06 -22.29
C GLY A 283 -2.72 19.19 -20.94
N THR A 284 -2.47 18.30 -20.01
CA THR A 284 -3.05 18.32 -18.67
C THR A 284 -2.12 19.09 -17.73
N LYS A 285 -2.65 20.10 -17.05
CA LYS A 285 -1.91 20.84 -16.01
C LYS A 285 -1.93 20.07 -14.70
N ARG A 286 -0.94 20.34 -13.83
CA ARG A 286 -0.83 19.66 -12.55
C ARG A 286 -2.08 19.83 -11.65
N GLU A 287 -2.70 21.01 -11.66
CA GLU A 287 -3.90 21.34 -10.90
C GLU A 287 -5.19 20.71 -11.42
N GLU A 288 -5.17 20.14 -12.63
CA GLU A 288 -6.33 19.51 -13.26
C GLU A 288 -6.45 18.02 -12.85
N VAL A 289 -5.40 17.42 -12.31
CA VAL A 289 -5.38 16.05 -11.82
C VAL A 289 -4.89 15.99 -10.38
N GLU A 290 -5.47 15.13 -9.57
CA GLU A 290 -5.10 15.00 -8.16
C GLU A 290 -5.19 13.54 -7.67
N ARG A 291 -4.51 13.28 -6.57
CA ARG A 291 -4.57 12.00 -5.86
C ARG A 291 -6.03 11.67 -5.52
N GLY A 292 -6.41 10.41 -5.75
CA GLY A 292 -7.77 9.92 -5.53
C GLY A 292 -8.63 9.82 -6.77
N GLN A 293 -8.24 10.49 -7.85
CA GLN A 293 -8.79 10.20 -9.18
C GLN A 293 -8.21 8.90 -9.73
N VAL A 294 -8.79 8.39 -10.79
CA VAL A 294 -8.24 7.26 -11.54
C VAL A 294 -8.00 7.66 -13.00
N LEU A 295 -6.96 7.08 -13.60
CA LEU A 295 -6.81 7.03 -15.05
C LEU A 295 -7.49 5.76 -15.55
N ALA A 296 -8.35 5.88 -16.54
CA ALA A 296 -9.13 4.76 -17.04
C ALA A 296 -9.29 4.81 -18.56
N LYS A 297 -9.59 3.67 -19.16
CA LYS A 297 -10.04 3.63 -20.56
C LYS A 297 -11.33 4.45 -20.68
N PRO A 298 -11.52 5.24 -21.76
CA PRO A 298 -12.72 6.04 -21.94
C PRO A 298 -14.02 5.24 -21.74
N ALA A 299 -14.94 5.83 -20.98
CA ALA A 299 -16.25 5.27 -20.65
C ALA A 299 -16.26 3.90 -19.92
N SER A 300 -15.14 3.52 -19.28
CA SER A 300 -15.03 2.23 -18.58
C SER A 300 -15.38 2.28 -17.11
N ILE A 301 -15.36 3.45 -16.50
CA ILE A 301 -15.76 3.70 -15.11
C ILE A 301 -16.34 5.10 -14.97
N THR A 302 -17.28 5.28 -14.04
CA THR A 302 -17.96 6.55 -13.78
C THR A 302 -17.79 6.98 -12.33
N PRO A 303 -17.83 8.29 -12.04
CA PRO A 303 -17.81 8.78 -10.68
C PRO A 303 -19.21 8.71 -10.05
N HIS A 304 -19.28 8.39 -8.76
CA HIS A 304 -20.53 8.20 -8.02
C HIS A 304 -20.45 8.81 -6.62
N THR A 305 -21.59 9.25 -6.10
CA THR A 305 -21.72 9.84 -4.77
C THR A 305 -22.57 9.00 -3.83
N LYS A 306 -23.44 8.13 -4.34
CA LYS A 306 -24.39 7.38 -3.50
C LYS A 306 -24.43 5.90 -3.85
N PHE A 307 -24.29 5.07 -2.83
CA PHE A 307 -24.25 3.62 -2.98
C PHE A 307 -24.73 2.90 -1.71
N THR A 308 -25.11 1.63 -1.86
CA THR A 308 -25.27 0.72 -0.71
C THR A 308 -23.96 -0.05 -0.49
N ALA A 309 -23.70 -0.39 0.74
CA ALA A 309 -22.50 -1.14 1.13
C ALA A 309 -22.80 -2.13 2.25
N GLU A 310 -22.11 -3.26 2.22
CA GLU A 310 -22.01 -4.15 3.36
C GLU A 310 -20.77 -3.75 4.17
N ILE A 311 -20.95 -3.46 5.45
CA ILE A 311 -19.88 -3.02 6.34
C ILE A 311 -19.76 -3.91 7.57
N TYR A 312 -18.54 -4.02 8.06
CA TYR A 312 -18.20 -4.51 9.38
C TYR A 312 -17.69 -3.35 10.25
N VAL A 313 -18.29 -3.18 11.41
CA VAL A 313 -17.88 -2.15 12.38
C VAL A 313 -16.94 -2.80 13.39
N LEU A 314 -15.69 -2.31 13.45
CA LEU A 314 -14.69 -2.87 14.34
C LEU A 314 -15.11 -2.79 15.79
N SER A 315 -14.89 -3.88 16.52
CA SER A 315 -15.09 -3.94 17.96
C SER A 315 -14.07 -3.08 18.72
N LYS A 316 -14.34 -2.81 19.98
CA LYS A 316 -13.40 -2.12 20.88
C LYS A 316 -12.05 -2.81 20.95
N ASP A 317 -12.05 -4.13 21.03
CA ASP A 317 -10.82 -4.95 21.15
C ASP A 317 -9.98 -4.96 19.88
N GLU A 318 -10.59 -4.64 18.75
CA GLU A 318 -9.93 -4.43 17.45
C GLU A 318 -9.44 -2.99 17.26
N GLY A 319 -9.58 -2.14 18.26
CA GLY A 319 -9.20 -0.71 18.18
C GLY A 319 -10.27 0.19 17.59
N GLY A 320 -11.48 -0.32 17.36
CA GLY A 320 -12.62 0.41 16.84
C GLY A 320 -13.28 1.35 17.85
N ARG A 321 -14.54 1.70 17.57
CA ARG A 321 -15.34 2.55 18.45
C ARG A 321 -15.68 1.84 19.76
N HIS A 322 -15.89 2.63 20.81
CA HIS A 322 -16.40 2.15 22.10
C HIS A 322 -17.92 2.34 22.25
N THR A 323 -18.50 3.16 21.39
CA THR A 323 -19.91 3.55 21.43
C THR A 323 -20.57 3.28 20.09
N PRO A 324 -21.89 3.04 20.05
CA PRO A 324 -22.63 2.91 18.81
C PRO A 324 -22.58 4.21 17.99
N PHE A 325 -22.90 4.11 16.71
CA PHE A 325 -23.23 5.26 15.90
C PHE A 325 -24.69 5.19 15.43
N PHE A 326 -25.21 6.34 15.04
CA PHE A 326 -26.63 6.55 14.73
C PHE A 326 -26.80 7.03 13.30
N GLN A 327 -28.04 7.13 12.89
CA GLN A 327 -28.45 7.74 11.62
C GLN A 327 -27.73 9.07 11.39
N GLY A 328 -27.18 9.26 10.19
CA GLY A 328 -26.46 10.48 9.80
C GLY A 328 -25.01 10.56 10.27
N TYR A 329 -24.42 9.46 10.77
CA TYR A 329 -23.01 9.39 11.10
C TYR A 329 -22.14 9.76 9.88
N ARG A 330 -21.11 10.59 10.10
CA ARG A 330 -20.29 11.19 9.03
C ARG A 330 -18.80 10.93 9.20
N PRO A 331 -18.33 9.70 8.96
CA PRO A 331 -16.90 9.38 8.97
C PRO A 331 -16.22 9.70 7.62
N GLN A 332 -14.90 9.40 7.55
CA GLN A 332 -14.13 9.34 6.33
C GLN A 332 -14.20 7.95 5.70
N PHE A 333 -14.45 7.90 4.39
CA PHE A 333 -14.41 6.69 3.57
C PHE A 333 -13.15 6.70 2.72
N TYR A 334 -12.29 5.70 2.91
CA TYR A 334 -11.02 5.56 2.22
C TYR A 334 -11.17 4.63 1.03
N PHE A 335 -11.10 5.20 -0.18
CA PHE A 335 -11.15 4.47 -1.44
C PHE A 335 -9.80 4.58 -2.15
N ARG A 336 -9.19 3.45 -2.51
CA ARG A 336 -7.91 3.42 -3.23
C ARG A 336 -6.87 4.36 -2.61
N THR A 337 -6.67 5.54 -3.20
CA THR A 337 -5.60 6.49 -2.81
C THR A 337 -6.11 7.74 -2.08
N THR A 338 -7.41 7.84 -1.77
CA THR A 338 -7.98 9.02 -1.10
C THR A 338 -9.09 8.68 -0.12
N ASP A 339 -9.44 9.67 0.68
CA ASP A 339 -10.58 9.63 1.58
C ASP A 339 -11.59 10.72 1.21
N VAL A 340 -12.86 10.42 1.42
CA VAL A 340 -13.97 11.35 1.24
C VAL A 340 -14.92 11.23 2.43
N THR A 341 -15.35 12.36 2.95
CA THR A 341 -16.40 12.39 3.98
C THR A 341 -17.73 11.93 3.39
N GLY A 342 -18.44 11.06 4.08
CA GLY A 342 -19.77 10.60 3.67
C GLY A 342 -20.69 10.47 4.85
N SER A 343 -22.00 10.58 4.61
CA SER A 343 -23.05 10.33 5.60
C SER A 343 -23.61 8.93 5.43
N ILE A 344 -23.87 8.27 6.56
CA ILE A 344 -24.48 6.94 6.60
C ILE A 344 -25.99 7.07 6.85
N THR A 345 -26.76 6.40 6.02
CA THR A 345 -28.19 6.17 6.23
C THR A 345 -28.39 4.71 6.60
N LEU A 346 -28.99 4.49 7.77
CA LEU A 346 -29.27 3.15 8.28
C LEU A 346 -30.54 2.57 7.65
N PRO A 347 -30.68 1.24 7.58
CA PRO A 347 -31.91 0.58 7.14
C PRO A 347 -33.10 0.96 8.01
N GLU A 348 -34.28 0.92 7.42
CA GLU A 348 -35.53 1.16 8.15
C GLU A 348 -35.67 0.23 9.37
N GLY A 349 -36.03 0.79 10.52
CA GLY A 349 -36.13 0.05 11.79
C GLY A 349 -34.83 -0.14 12.55
N THR A 350 -33.69 0.33 12.03
CA THR A 350 -32.39 0.30 12.72
C THR A 350 -32.12 1.67 13.33
N GLU A 351 -32.08 1.75 14.66
CA GLU A 351 -31.82 3.01 15.37
C GLU A 351 -30.34 3.30 15.55
N MET A 352 -29.51 2.24 15.74
CA MET A 352 -28.06 2.34 15.99
C MET A 352 -27.34 1.12 15.48
N VAL A 353 -26.01 1.26 15.33
CA VAL A 353 -25.08 0.19 14.96
C VAL A 353 -24.02 0.09 16.05
N MET A 354 -23.83 -1.11 16.57
CA MET A 354 -22.87 -1.39 17.63
C MET A 354 -21.50 -1.76 17.08
N PRO A 355 -20.40 -1.47 17.81
CA PRO A 355 -19.11 -2.07 17.52
C PRO A 355 -19.20 -3.61 17.48
N GLY A 356 -18.68 -4.23 16.41
CA GLY A 356 -18.77 -5.67 16.15
C GLY A 356 -19.90 -6.07 15.19
N ASP A 357 -20.78 -5.15 14.80
CA ASP A 357 -21.90 -5.46 13.91
C ASP A 357 -21.47 -5.56 12.43
N ASN A 358 -22.17 -6.43 11.72
CA ASN A 358 -22.23 -6.44 10.26
C ASN A 358 -23.58 -5.87 9.82
N ILE A 359 -23.56 -4.92 8.90
CA ILE A 359 -24.78 -4.27 8.46
C ILE A 359 -24.70 -3.75 7.02
N SER A 360 -25.83 -3.77 6.33
CA SER A 360 -26.00 -3.08 5.05
C SER A 360 -26.42 -1.63 5.30
N ILE A 361 -25.72 -0.70 4.68
CA ILE A 361 -25.98 0.74 4.83
C ILE A 361 -26.05 1.43 3.47
N THR A 362 -26.64 2.64 3.45
CA THR A 362 -26.53 3.55 2.33
C THR A 362 -25.54 4.67 2.68
N VAL A 363 -24.60 4.95 1.78
CA VAL A 363 -23.59 6.00 1.95
C VAL A 363 -23.85 7.10 0.92
N THR A 364 -23.77 8.36 1.35
CA THR A 364 -23.77 9.53 0.48
C THR A 364 -22.49 10.31 0.71
N LEU A 365 -21.61 10.35 -0.29
CA LEU A 365 -20.33 11.05 -0.26
C LEU A 365 -20.51 12.54 -0.59
N ILE A 366 -19.65 13.39 -0.03
CA ILE A 366 -19.63 14.83 -0.35
C ILE A 366 -18.95 15.15 -1.70
N GLN A 367 -18.19 14.21 -2.26
CA GLN A 367 -17.53 14.32 -3.56
C GLN A 367 -17.65 12.99 -4.32
N PRO A 368 -17.72 13.03 -5.65
CA PRO A 368 -17.82 11.81 -6.45
C PRO A 368 -16.49 11.05 -6.50
N ILE A 369 -16.56 9.74 -6.38
CA ILE A 369 -15.42 8.83 -6.50
C ILE A 369 -15.64 7.90 -7.70
N ALA A 370 -14.58 7.65 -8.48
CA ALA A 370 -14.58 6.60 -9.50
C ALA A 370 -14.84 5.26 -8.84
N MET A 371 -16.00 4.66 -9.10
CA MET A 371 -16.53 3.55 -8.32
C MET A 371 -17.14 2.48 -9.22
N GLU A 372 -17.07 1.25 -8.72
CA GLU A 372 -17.76 0.07 -9.27
C GLU A 372 -18.21 -0.83 -8.12
N GLU A 373 -19.16 -1.70 -8.36
CA GLU A 373 -19.60 -2.69 -7.39
C GLU A 373 -18.43 -3.62 -7.04
N GLY A 374 -18.32 -4.01 -5.78
CA GLY A 374 -17.20 -4.80 -5.26
C GLY A 374 -16.00 -3.98 -4.79
N LEU A 375 -16.00 -2.65 -4.98
CA LEU A 375 -14.92 -1.80 -4.49
C LEU A 375 -14.90 -1.81 -2.95
N ARG A 376 -13.73 -2.15 -2.39
CA ARG A 376 -13.51 -2.16 -0.94
C ARG A 376 -13.12 -0.77 -0.44
N PHE A 377 -13.47 -0.48 0.81
CA PHE A 377 -13.10 0.76 1.49
C PHE A 377 -12.92 0.54 2.99
N ALA A 378 -12.15 1.43 3.61
CA ALA A 378 -12.05 1.53 5.06
C ALA A 378 -12.84 2.74 5.56
N ILE A 379 -13.35 2.65 6.79
CA ILE A 379 -14.07 3.75 7.48
C ILE A 379 -13.19 4.22 8.62
N ARG A 380 -12.92 5.53 8.68
CA ARG A 380 -12.07 6.13 9.72
C ARG A 380 -12.75 7.33 10.38
N GLU A 381 -12.45 7.48 11.66
CA GLU A 381 -12.90 8.61 12.48
C GLU A 381 -11.79 9.00 13.46
N GLY A 382 -11.48 10.28 13.53
CA GLY A 382 -10.53 10.80 14.54
C GLY A 382 -9.17 10.10 14.54
N GLY A 383 -8.64 9.72 13.36
CA GLY A 383 -7.37 9.02 13.23
C GLY A 383 -7.42 7.50 13.48
N ARG A 384 -8.59 6.92 13.71
CA ARG A 384 -8.79 5.48 13.94
C ARG A 384 -9.57 4.84 12.80
N THR A 385 -9.23 3.60 12.47
CA THR A 385 -10.08 2.75 11.65
C THR A 385 -11.22 2.23 12.51
N VAL A 386 -12.45 2.49 12.09
CA VAL A 386 -13.67 2.11 12.84
C VAL A 386 -14.50 1.07 12.10
N GLY A 387 -14.19 0.79 10.86
CA GLY A 387 -14.89 -0.21 10.09
C GLY A 387 -14.29 -0.38 8.69
N ALA A 388 -14.86 -1.32 7.98
CA ALA A 388 -14.53 -1.59 6.59
C ALA A 388 -15.77 -2.10 5.86
N GLY A 389 -15.77 -1.97 4.55
CA GLY A 389 -16.88 -2.41 3.75
C GLY A 389 -16.57 -2.63 2.29
N VAL A 390 -17.59 -3.05 1.58
CA VAL A 390 -17.57 -3.25 0.15
C VAL A 390 -18.81 -2.60 -0.48
N VAL A 391 -18.62 -1.93 -1.60
CA VAL A 391 -19.73 -1.36 -2.39
C VAL A 391 -20.59 -2.50 -2.93
N ALA A 392 -21.84 -2.56 -2.51
CA ALA A 392 -22.79 -3.59 -2.92
C ALA A 392 -23.54 -3.17 -4.18
N LYS A 393 -24.06 -1.94 -4.22
CA LYS A 393 -24.81 -1.41 -5.36
C LYS A 393 -24.64 0.11 -5.46
N ILE A 394 -24.41 0.58 -6.67
CA ILE A 394 -24.38 2.02 -6.98
C ILE A 394 -25.80 2.54 -7.17
N ILE A 395 -26.09 3.72 -6.59
CA ILE A 395 -27.40 4.39 -6.69
C ILE A 395 -27.30 5.65 -7.55
N GLU A 396 -26.26 6.50 -7.30
CA GLU A 396 -26.09 7.78 -8.00
C GLU A 396 -24.62 8.13 -8.18
#